data_450ae30409627d23f3a80a65132e85af
#
_entry.id   450ae30409627d23f3a80a65132e85af
#
_cell.length_a   1.000
_cell.length_b   1.000
_cell.length_c   1.000
_cell.angle_alpha   90.00
_cell.angle_beta   90.00
_cell.angle_gamma   90.00
#
_symmetry.space_group_name_H-M   'P 1'
#
loop_
_entity.id
_entity.type
_entity.pdbx_description
1 polymer ?
#
loop_
_entity_poly.entity_id
_entity_poly.type
_entity_poly.pdbx_seq_one_letter_code
_entity_poly.pdbx_strand_id
1 'polypeptide(L)'
;MNLKGRNFLTLKDFTPEEILYLLNLSAELKAKKKAGELTEYYKGKNIALIFEKTSTRTRCSFEVAAHDLGMGSTYLDPTGSQIGKKESIADTARVLGRMYDGIEYRGFGQEIVEDLAKYAGVPVWNGLTNEYHPTQMLADMLTIREHFGYLKGIKLVYMGDARYNMGNSLMIACSKLGMHFVACTTKKYFPNQELVDLCKSYAEASGGSVTLTEDVESGTKNADVIYTDVWVSMGEPDEVWEERIKDLTPYKVTSAVMKNAGEKAIFLHCLPAFHDLKTKIGKEMGERFNLTDMEVTDEVFESAQSHVFDEAENRMHTIKAVMVATLGEPETK
;
A
#
# COMPACT_ATOMS: atom_id res chain seq x y z
N MET A 1 8.70 21.88 3.79
CA MET A 1 9.31 20.71 4.48
C MET A 1 10.35 20.13 3.56
N ASN A 2 11.52 19.73 4.03
CA ASN A 2 12.59 19.23 3.17
C ASN A 2 12.81 17.73 3.39
N LEU A 3 12.43 16.92 2.40
CA LEU A 3 12.63 15.46 2.40
C LEU A 3 13.68 15.02 1.35
N LYS A 4 14.41 15.97 0.74
CA LYS A 4 15.45 15.69 -0.27
C LYS A 4 16.46 14.67 0.24
N GLY A 5 16.73 13.65 -0.57
CA GLY A 5 17.68 12.58 -0.25
C GLY A 5 17.15 11.51 0.71
N ARG A 6 15.91 11.65 1.25
CA ARG A 6 15.31 10.65 2.13
C ARG A 6 14.86 9.42 1.33
N ASN A 7 14.99 8.26 1.95
CA ASN A 7 14.38 7.02 1.47
C ASN A 7 12.92 6.95 1.92
N PHE A 8 12.10 6.16 1.20
CA PHE A 8 10.70 5.92 1.54
C PHE A 8 10.47 4.42 1.71
N LEU A 9 10.84 3.88 2.86
CA LEU A 9 10.87 2.43 3.14
C LEU A 9 9.67 1.96 3.96
N THR A 10 9.26 2.73 4.95
CA THR A 10 8.08 2.50 5.80
C THR A 10 7.60 3.82 6.38
N LEU A 11 6.30 3.94 6.67
CA LEU A 11 5.75 5.14 7.34
C LEU A 11 6.20 5.28 8.81
N LYS A 12 6.86 4.28 9.39
CA LYS A 12 7.51 4.42 10.71
C LYS A 12 8.55 5.54 10.71
N ASP A 13 9.23 5.75 9.59
CA ASP A 13 10.34 6.70 9.44
C ASP A 13 9.88 8.15 9.23
N PHE A 14 8.58 8.39 9.12
CA PHE A 14 7.99 9.70 8.83
C PHE A 14 7.13 10.19 9.99
N THR A 15 7.22 11.49 10.28
CA THR A 15 6.30 12.11 11.25
C THR A 15 4.90 12.27 10.65
N PRO A 16 3.86 12.46 11.50
CA PRO A 16 2.52 12.78 11.00
C PRO A 16 2.50 13.99 10.05
N GLU A 17 3.26 15.03 10.35
CA GLU A 17 3.37 16.25 9.52
C GLU A 17 4.02 15.96 8.17
N GLU A 18 5.04 15.10 8.12
CA GLU A 18 5.69 14.67 6.88
C GLU A 18 4.72 13.86 6.01
N ILE A 19 3.94 12.96 6.62
CA ILE A 19 2.90 12.20 5.91
C ILE A 19 1.82 13.13 5.35
N LEU A 20 1.33 14.08 6.14
CA LEU A 20 0.36 15.07 5.67
C LEU A 20 0.92 15.97 4.57
N TYR A 21 2.19 16.34 4.64
CA TYR A 21 2.87 17.07 3.57
C TYR A 21 2.86 16.27 2.26
N LEU A 22 3.20 14.97 2.29
CA LEU A 22 3.17 14.11 1.11
C LEU A 22 1.74 13.98 0.55
N LEU A 23 0.73 13.89 1.40
CA LEU A 23 -0.67 13.85 0.96
C LEU A 23 -1.11 15.17 0.32
N ASN A 24 -0.69 16.31 0.85
CA ASN A 24 -0.99 17.63 0.28
C ASN A 24 -0.32 17.79 -1.09
N LEU A 25 0.95 17.43 -1.20
CA LEU A 25 1.68 17.43 -2.46
C LEU A 25 1.05 16.49 -3.49
N SER A 26 0.56 15.32 -3.04
CA SER A 26 -0.15 14.37 -3.90
C SER A 26 -1.43 14.99 -4.48
N ALA A 27 -2.23 15.65 -3.65
CA ALA A 27 -3.45 16.33 -4.08
C ALA A 27 -3.15 17.47 -5.07
N GLU A 28 -2.11 18.26 -4.82
CA GLU A 28 -1.66 19.33 -5.73
C GLU A 28 -1.24 18.76 -7.11
N LEU A 29 -0.37 17.74 -7.12
CA LEU A 29 0.10 17.12 -8.35
C LEU A 29 -1.04 16.40 -9.12
N LYS A 30 -2.00 15.81 -8.40
CA LYS A 30 -3.23 15.25 -8.98
C LYS A 30 -4.06 16.33 -9.67
N ALA A 31 -4.25 17.47 -9.01
CA ALA A 31 -5.00 18.59 -9.59
C ALA A 31 -4.31 19.15 -10.85
N LYS A 32 -2.99 19.34 -10.82
CA LYS A 32 -2.20 19.75 -11.99
C LYS A 32 -2.36 18.79 -13.17
N LYS A 33 -2.23 17.47 -12.92
CA LYS A 33 -2.42 16.47 -13.98
C LYS A 33 -3.83 16.52 -14.57
N LYS A 34 -4.87 16.63 -13.72
CA LYS A 34 -6.26 16.76 -14.20
C LYS A 34 -6.52 18.07 -14.98
N ALA A 35 -5.80 19.12 -14.67
CA ALA A 35 -5.84 20.39 -15.41
C ALA A 35 -5.00 20.37 -16.71
N GLY A 36 -4.27 19.30 -16.99
CA GLY A 36 -3.38 19.20 -18.14
C GLY A 36 -2.08 20.00 -17.99
N GLU A 37 -1.75 20.43 -16.78
CA GLU A 37 -0.48 21.13 -16.51
C GLU A 37 0.68 20.14 -16.52
N LEU A 38 1.75 20.52 -17.25
CA LEU A 38 2.98 19.73 -17.32
C LEU A 38 3.80 19.88 -16.03
N THR A 39 4.24 18.74 -15.51
CA THR A 39 5.07 18.68 -14.29
C THR A 39 6.45 18.09 -14.60
N GLU A 40 7.02 18.37 -15.78
CA GLU A 40 8.31 17.85 -16.24
C GLU A 40 9.51 18.42 -15.44
N TYR A 41 9.45 18.30 -14.12
CA TYR A 41 10.40 18.91 -13.18
C TYR A 41 11.82 18.32 -13.27
N TYR A 42 11.97 17.09 -13.77
CA TYR A 42 13.23 16.34 -13.72
C TYR A 42 13.65 15.82 -15.09
N LYS A 43 13.59 16.67 -16.13
CA LYS A 43 14.05 16.30 -17.48
C LYS A 43 15.51 15.81 -17.46
N GLY A 44 15.72 14.64 -18.05
CA GLY A 44 17.03 14.00 -18.15
C GLY A 44 17.42 13.13 -16.95
N LYS A 45 16.64 13.12 -15.88
CA LYS A 45 16.82 12.17 -14.77
C LYS A 45 16.22 10.81 -15.09
N ASN A 46 16.72 9.78 -14.41
CA ASN A 46 16.30 8.38 -14.64
C ASN A 46 16.11 7.65 -13.34
N ILE A 47 15.15 6.71 -13.30
CA ILE A 47 14.91 5.83 -12.17
C ILE A 47 15.02 4.35 -12.57
N ALA A 48 15.48 3.52 -11.65
CA ALA A 48 15.44 2.06 -11.77
C ALA A 48 14.23 1.50 -11.02
N LEU A 49 13.53 0.56 -11.62
CA LEU A 49 12.39 -0.15 -11.06
C LEU A 49 12.75 -1.63 -10.93
N ILE A 50 13.08 -2.07 -9.71
CA ILE A 50 13.50 -3.43 -9.40
C ILE A 50 12.30 -4.23 -8.90
N PHE A 51 11.90 -5.25 -9.65
CA PHE A 51 10.77 -6.10 -9.30
C PHE A 51 11.23 -7.55 -9.14
N GLU A 52 11.23 -8.07 -7.92
CA GLU A 52 11.34 -9.50 -7.62
C GLU A 52 9.96 -10.16 -7.50
N LYS A 53 8.92 -9.37 -7.23
CA LYS A 53 7.50 -9.73 -7.33
C LYS A 53 6.83 -8.86 -8.39
N THR A 54 6.17 -9.47 -9.35
CA THR A 54 5.46 -8.74 -10.42
C THR A 54 4.31 -7.88 -9.88
N SER A 55 4.01 -6.80 -10.56
CA SER A 55 2.84 -5.95 -10.25
C SER A 55 2.52 -5.03 -11.43
N THR A 56 1.30 -5.09 -11.91
CA THR A 56 0.81 -4.15 -12.92
C THR A 56 0.68 -2.74 -12.37
N ARG A 57 0.00 -2.57 -11.24
CA ARG A 57 -0.30 -1.25 -10.64
C ARG A 57 0.94 -0.51 -10.18
N THR A 58 1.81 -1.14 -9.42
CA THR A 58 3.03 -0.50 -8.92
C THR A 58 3.94 -0.08 -10.08
N ARG A 59 4.16 -0.97 -11.05
CA ARG A 59 4.94 -0.68 -12.24
C ARG A 59 4.37 0.51 -13.01
N CYS A 60 3.09 0.44 -13.42
CA CYS A 60 2.45 1.52 -14.17
C CYS A 60 2.45 2.84 -13.38
N SER A 61 2.23 2.82 -12.07
CA SER A 61 2.24 4.02 -11.25
C SER A 61 3.60 4.72 -11.25
N PHE A 62 4.68 3.96 -11.07
CA PHE A 62 6.04 4.52 -11.12
C PHE A 62 6.43 4.98 -12.53
N GLU A 63 6.15 4.18 -13.57
CA GLU A 63 6.47 4.55 -14.95
C GLU A 63 5.73 5.82 -15.37
N VAL A 64 4.41 5.90 -15.14
CA VAL A 64 3.63 7.10 -15.49
C VAL A 64 4.04 8.30 -14.65
N ALA A 65 4.29 8.14 -13.35
CA ALA A 65 4.79 9.24 -12.52
C ALA A 65 6.14 9.76 -13.02
N ALA A 66 7.07 8.88 -13.40
CA ALA A 66 8.36 9.28 -13.98
C ALA A 66 8.18 10.04 -15.31
N HIS A 67 7.34 9.52 -16.21
CA HIS A 67 7.03 10.19 -17.49
C HIS A 67 6.43 11.59 -17.28
N ASP A 68 5.46 11.72 -16.38
CA ASP A 68 4.87 13.02 -16.05
C ASP A 68 5.91 14.02 -15.50
N LEU A 69 6.94 13.52 -14.82
CA LEU A 69 8.04 14.32 -14.28
C LEU A 69 9.17 14.58 -15.30
N GLY A 70 9.05 14.08 -16.53
CA GLY A 70 10.07 14.20 -17.58
C GLY A 70 11.27 13.27 -17.39
N MET A 71 11.11 12.21 -16.59
CA MET A 71 12.15 11.24 -16.29
C MET A 71 12.06 9.99 -17.17
N GLY A 72 13.22 9.34 -17.40
CA GLY A 72 13.29 7.98 -17.91
C GLY A 72 13.11 6.94 -16.80
N SER A 73 12.64 5.75 -17.14
CA SER A 73 12.55 4.61 -16.24
C SER A 73 13.08 3.33 -16.88
N THR A 74 13.74 2.50 -16.09
CA THR A 74 14.20 1.17 -16.52
C THR A 74 13.57 0.11 -15.62
N TYR A 75 12.80 -0.78 -16.22
CA TYR A 75 12.20 -1.91 -15.51
C TYR A 75 13.15 -3.12 -15.51
N LEU A 76 13.48 -3.58 -14.32
CA LEU A 76 14.30 -4.76 -14.07
C LEU A 76 13.42 -5.87 -13.50
N ASP A 77 13.06 -6.82 -14.34
CA ASP A 77 12.21 -7.96 -13.97
C ASP A 77 12.98 -9.05 -13.21
N PRO A 78 12.29 -10.02 -12.58
CA PRO A 78 12.94 -11.09 -11.81
C PRO A 78 13.85 -12.00 -12.64
N THR A 79 13.66 -12.04 -13.95
CA THR A 79 14.44 -12.89 -14.86
C THR A 79 15.64 -12.16 -15.44
N GLY A 80 15.52 -10.85 -15.64
CA GLY A 80 16.56 -9.97 -16.20
C GLY A 80 17.56 -9.44 -15.18
N SER A 81 17.30 -9.60 -13.87
CA SER A 81 18.17 -9.11 -12.81
C SER A 81 19.10 -10.18 -12.24
N GLN A 82 20.34 -9.80 -11.91
CA GLN A 82 21.32 -10.64 -11.22
C GLN A 82 21.30 -10.43 -9.69
N ILE A 83 20.43 -9.57 -9.17
CA ILE A 83 20.33 -9.19 -7.76
C ILE A 83 20.14 -10.43 -6.88
N GLY A 84 21.00 -10.57 -5.88
CA GLY A 84 20.95 -11.69 -4.93
C GLY A 84 21.32 -13.06 -5.52
N LYS A 85 21.66 -13.13 -6.82
CA LYS A 85 22.07 -14.39 -7.50
C LYS A 85 23.58 -14.43 -7.72
N LYS A 86 24.08 -13.59 -8.61
CA LYS A 86 25.52 -13.47 -8.91
C LYS A 86 26.13 -12.16 -8.41
N GLU A 87 25.31 -11.22 -8.03
CA GLU A 87 25.72 -9.93 -7.50
C GLU A 87 25.05 -9.68 -6.14
N SER A 88 25.79 -9.15 -5.19
CA SER A 88 25.24 -8.79 -3.87
C SER A 88 24.29 -7.59 -4.00
N ILE A 89 23.33 -7.48 -3.07
CA ILE A 89 22.41 -6.34 -3.00
C ILE A 89 23.20 -5.03 -2.83
N ALA A 90 24.23 -5.04 -2.01
CA ALA A 90 25.09 -3.87 -1.78
C ALA A 90 25.84 -3.42 -3.05
N ASP A 91 26.35 -4.37 -3.86
CA ASP A 91 27.04 -4.02 -5.10
C ASP A 91 26.08 -3.55 -6.18
N THR A 92 24.94 -4.22 -6.33
CA THR A 92 23.86 -3.73 -7.21
C THR A 92 23.42 -2.32 -6.82
N ALA A 93 23.22 -2.03 -5.55
CA ALA A 93 22.84 -0.72 -5.06
C ALA A 93 23.88 0.37 -5.44
N ARG A 94 25.19 0.07 -5.25
CA ARG A 94 26.27 0.98 -5.60
C ARG A 94 26.35 1.24 -7.11
N VAL A 95 26.14 0.22 -7.94
CA VAL A 95 26.14 0.35 -9.41
C VAL A 95 24.94 1.18 -9.84
N LEU A 96 23.74 0.82 -9.43
CA LEU A 96 22.51 1.52 -9.84
C LEU A 96 22.46 2.96 -9.31
N GLY A 97 22.93 3.20 -8.09
CA GLY A 97 23.00 4.54 -7.51
C GLY A 97 23.97 5.50 -8.23
N ARG A 98 24.86 4.98 -9.10
CA ARG A 98 25.72 5.80 -9.97
C ARG A 98 25.13 6.04 -11.35
N MET A 99 24.11 5.29 -11.73
CA MET A 99 23.43 5.38 -13.03
C MET A 99 22.10 6.10 -12.95
N TYR A 100 21.39 5.95 -11.81
CA TYR A 100 20.04 6.44 -11.63
C TYR A 100 19.94 7.48 -10.52
N ASP A 101 18.94 8.33 -10.60
CA ASP A 101 18.65 9.37 -9.61
C ASP A 101 17.77 8.87 -8.45
N GLY A 102 17.13 7.72 -8.63
CA GLY A 102 16.32 7.03 -7.62
C GLY A 102 16.05 5.58 -7.99
N ILE A 103 15.74 4.76 -7.00
CA ILE A 103 15.55 3.32 -7.16
C ILE A 103 14.26 2.91 -6.45
N GLU A 104 13.36 2.25 -7.17
CA GLU A 104 12.23 1.53 -6.58
C GLU A 104 12.59 0.06 -6.42
N TYR A 105 12.12 -0.54 -5.33
CA TYR A 105 12.20 -1.97 -5.08
C TYR A 105 10.85 -2.53 -4.68
N ARG A 106 10.46 -3.62 -5.34
CA ARG A 106 9.31 -4.45 -4.97
C ARG A 106 9.70 -5.91 -4.90
N GLY A 107 9.59 -6.52 -3.72
CA GLY A 107 10.05 -7.89 -3.55
C GLY A 107 9.65 -8.55 -2.25
N PHE A 108 10.60 -9.17 -1.57
CA PHE A 108 10.39 -10.04 -0.43
C PHE A 108 10.70 -9.34 0.90
N GLY A 109 11.84 -9.63 1.51
CA GLY A 109 12.18 -9.14 2.86
C GLY A 109 12.47 -7.64 2.91
N GLN A 110 12.10 -7.01 4.01
CA GLN A 110 12.36 -5.59 4.26
C GLN A 110 13.87 -5.29 4.30
N GLU A 111 14.68 -6.24 4.77
CA GLU A 111 16.13 -6.12 4.82
C GLU A 111 16.77 -5.84 3.45
N ILE A 112 16.16 -6.34 2.38
CA ILE A 112 16.66 -6.14 1.01
C ILE A 112 16.54 -4.68 0.60
N VAL A 113 15.39 -4.06 0.81
CA VAL A 113 15.17 -2.64 0.47
C VAL A 113 15.97 -1.72 1.41
N GLU A 114 16.18 -2.13 2.66
CA GLU A 114 17.02 -1.39 3.61
C GLU A 114 18.51 -1.43 3.20
N ASP A 115 19.01 -2.56 2.75
CA ASP A 115 20.37 -2.69 2.21
C ASP A 115 20.53 -1.88 0.90
N LEU A 116 19.55 -1.91 0.01
CA LEU A 116 19.55 -1.03 -1.17
C LEU A 116 19.65 0.44 -0.74
N ALA A 117 18.84 0.88 0.20
CA ALA A 117 18.83 2.25 0.71
C ALA A 117 20.16 2.67 1.34
N LYS A 118 20.81 1.73 2.06
CA LYS A 118 22.09 1.96 2.73
C LYS A 118 23.25 2.21 1.76
N TYR A 119 23.25 1.56 0.60
CA TYR A 119 24.39 1.56 -0.30
C TYR A 119 24.18 2.31 -1.61
N ALA A 120 22.94 2.67 -1.97
CA ALA A 120 22.64 3.31 -3.26
C ALA A 120 23.18 4.74 -3.37
N GLY A 121 23.14 5.54 -2.30
CA GLY A 121 23.52 6.96 -2.34
C GLY A 121 22.50 7.86 -3.04
N VAL A 122 21.36 7.32 -3.46
CA VAL A 122 20.21 8.01 -4.02
C VAL A 122 18.93 7.55 -3.29
N PRO A 123 17.81 8.30 -3.37
CA PRO A 123 16.57 7.86 -2.76
C PRO A 123 16.13 6.47 -3.22
N VAL A 124 15.74 5.63 -2.25
CA VAL A 124 15.17 4.30 -2.49
C VAL A 124 13.73 4.30 -1.99
N TRP A 125 12.82 3.79 -2.83
CA TRP A 125 11.38 3.74 -2.57
C TRP A 125 10.91 2.29 -2.50
N ASN A 126 10.25 1.96 -1.39
CA ASN A 126 9.66 0.63 -1.19
C ASN A 126 8.30 0.52 -1.91
N GLY A 127 8.29 -0.19 -3.02
CA GLY A 127 7.08 -0.51 -3.79
C GLY A 127 6.22 -1.60 -3.13
N LEU A 128 6.82 -2.50 -2.38
CA LEU A 128 6.23 -3.49 -1.47
C LEU A 128 7.31 -4.45 -0.96
N THR A 129 7.26 -4.76 0.32
CA THR A 129 7.94 -5.93 0.92
C THR A 129 6.92 -6.83 1.61
N ASN A 130 7.37 -7.93 2.21
CA ASN A 130 6.50 -8.79 3.02
C ASN A 130 5.97 -8.04 4.26
N GLU A 131 6.75 -7.12 4.80
CA GLU A 131 6.46 -6.41 6.04
C GLU A 131 5.71 -5.10 5.84
N TYR A 132 5.97 -4.35 4.75
CA TYR A 132 5.43 -3.01 4.54
C TYR A 132 5.08 -2.70 3.08
N HIS A 133 4.06 -1.83 2.93
CA HIS A 133 3.63 -1.30 1.64
C HIS A 133 3.32 0.21 1.73
N PRO A 134 4.33 1.06 1.97
CA PRO A 134 4.11 2.47 2.29
C PRO A 134 3.49 3.29 1.15
N THR A 135 3.76 2.94 -0.11
CA THR A 135 3.18 3.64 -1.27
C THR A 135 1.67 3.40 -1.39
N GLN A 136 1.18 2.23 -0.95
CA GLN A 136 -0.25 1.95 -0.88
C GLN A 136 -0.91 2.82 0.20
N MET A 137 -0.27 2.97 1.35
CA MET A 137 -0.81 3.73 2.47
C MET A 137 -1.10 5.19 2.13
N LEU A 138 -0.22 5.84 1.38
CA LEU A 138 -0.47 7.22 0.95
C LEU A 138 -1.69 7.30 0.01
N ALA A 139 -1.86 6.33 -0.87
CA ALA A 139 -3.02 6.26 -1.76
C ALA A 139 -4.31 6.03 -0.97
N ASP A 140 -4.29 5.13 0.00
CA ASP A 140 -5.43 4.86 0.88
C ASP A 140 -5.83 6.11 1.67
N MET A 141 -4.86 6.76 2.31
CA MET A 141 -5.10 7.98 3.09
C MET A 141 -5.58 9.13 2.22
N LEU A 142 -5.06 9.27 1.00
CA LEU A 142 -5.54 10.28 0.05
C LEU A 142 -6.99 10.01 -0.35
N THR A 143 -7.34 8.77 -0.67
CA THR A 143 -8.69 8.36 -1.05
C THR A 143 -9.69 8.60 0.08
N ILE A 144 -9.34 8.19 1.30
CA ILE A 144 -10.16 8.44 2.50
C ILE A 144 -10.38 9.94 2.70
N ARG A 145 -9.31 10.73 2.60
CA ARG A 145 -9.40 12.18 2.77
C ARG A 145 -10.20 12.86 1.66
N GLU A 146 -10.09 12.41 0.43
CA GLU A 146 -10.90 12.91 -0.70
C GLU A 146 -12.38 12.65 -0.48
N HIS A 147 -12.73 11.50 0.11
CA HIS A 147 -14.13 11.13 0.37
C HIS A 147 -14.71 11.86 1.60
N PHE A 148 -14.01 11.85 2.74
CA PHE A 148 -14.55 12.38 4.00
C PHE A 148 -14.15 13.83 4.26
N GLY A 149 -13.10 14.36 3.63
CA GLY A 149 -12.54 15.68 3.88
C GLY A 149 -11.50 15.73 5.02
N TYR A 150 -11.37 14.69 5.81
CA TYR A 150 -10.47 14.59 6.98
C TYR A 150 -9.99 13.15 7.18
N LEU A 151 -8.99 12.97 8.07
CA LEU A 151 -8.48 11.65 8.47
C LEU A 151 -8.66 11.40 9.98
N LYS A 152 -8.38 12.41 10.80
CA LYS A 152 -8.43 12.26 12.25
C LYS A 152 -9.83 11.84 12.72
N GLY A 153 -9.88 10.76 13.53
CA GLY A 153 -11.14 10.21 14.05
C GLY A 153 -11.84 9.20 13.14
N ILE A 154 -11.38 9.02 11.88
CA ILE A 154 -11.89 7.97 10.98
C ILE A 154 -11.62 6.60 11.59
N LYS A 155 -12.64 5.74 11.60
CA LYS A 155 -12.52 4.34 11.99
C LYS A 155 -12.31 3.47 10.75
N LEU A 156 -11.11 2.89 10.62
CA LEU A 156 -10.78 1.94 9.57
C LEU A 156 -10.70 0.54 10.16
N VAL A 157 -11.46 -0.39 9.57
CA VAL A 157 -11.47 -1.80 9.96
C VAL A 157 -10.84 -2.63 8.84
N TYR A 158 -9.76 -3.31 9.17
CA TYR A 158 -9.10 -4.27 8.29
C TYR A 158 -9.61 -5.69 8.60
N MET A 159 -10.11 -6.37 7.58
CA MET A 159 -10.65 -7.74 7.67
C MET A 159 -9.80 -8.67 6.79
N GLY A 160 -9.16 -9.66 7.42
CA GLY A 160 -8.27 -10.59 6.71
C GLY A 160 -7.01 -10.92 7.52
N ASP A 161 -5.94 -11.34 6.84
CA ASP A 161 -4.66 -11.62 7.50
C ASP A 161 -3.89 -10.33 7.79
N ALA A 162 -3.88 -9.89 9.04
CA ALA A 162 -3.27 -8.64 9.47
C ALA A 162 -1.78 -8.75 9.85
N ARG A 163 -1.13 -9.90 9.64
CA ARG A 163 0.27 -10.14 10.04
C ARG A 163 1.31 -9.56 9.09
N TYR A 164 0.92 -9.24 7.86
CA TYR A 164 1.83 -8.86 6.77
C TYR A 164 1.71 -7.38 6.38
N ASN A 165 2.23 -7.05 5.20
CA ASN A 165 2.43 -5.67 4.76
C ASN A 165 1.19 -4.77 4.87
N MET A 166 0.02 -5.23 4.47
CA MET A 166 -1.20 -4.38 4.50
C MET A 166 -1.66 -4.11 5.93
N GLY A 167 -1.84 -5.16 6.75
CA GLY A 167 -2.23 -5.00 8.16
C GLY A 167 -1.24 -4.14 8.94
N ASN A 168 0.06 -4.40 8.79
CA ASN A 168 1.13 -3.65 9.44
C ASN A 168 1.11 -2.17 9.02
N SER A 169 1.06 -1.91 7.72
CA SER A 169 1.17 -0.55 7.18
C SER A 169 -0.07 0.29 7.47
N LEU A 170 -1.28 -0.28 7.36
CA LEU A 170 -2.53 0.40 7.74
C LEU A 170 -2.55 0.76 9.22
N MET A 171 -2.12 -0.16 10.08
CA MET A 171 -2.03 0.09 11.52
C MET A 171 -1.08 1.26 11.84
N ILE A 172 0.09 1.32 11.19
CA ILE A 172 1.05 2.42 11.34
C ILE A 172 0.46 3.74 10.85
N ALA A 173 -0.10 3.76 9.64
CA ALA A 173 -0.66 4.98 9.05
C ALA A 173 -1.81 5.55 9.90
N CYS A 174 -2.77 4.72 10.26
CA CYS A 174 -3.90 5.12 11.10
C CYS A 174 -3.44 5.66 12.46
N SER A 175 -2.53 4.94 13.11
CA SER A 175 -2.02 5.32 14.42
C SER A 175 -1.29 6.66 14.42
N LYS A 176 -0.53 6.97 13.37
CA LYS A 176 0.16 8.26 13.25
C LYS A 176 -0.77 9.41 12.89
N LEU A 177 -1.85 9.15 12.16
CA LEU A 177 -2.76 10.18 11.65
C LEU A 177 -4.00 10.42 12.54
N GLY A 178 -4.01 9.85 13.76
CA GLY A 178 -5.11 10.05 14.71
C GLY A 178 -6.40 9.32 14.30
N MET A 179 -6.30 8.26 13.51
CA MET A 179 -7.41 7.40 13.12
C MET A 179 -7.56 6.22 14.09
N HIS A 180 -8.70 5.57 14.05
CA HIS A 180 -8.99 4.37 14.83
C HIS A 180 -8.83 3.13 13.95
N PHE A 181 -7.75 2.38 14.16
CA PHE A 181 -7.50 1.13 13.44
C PHE A 181 -8.08 -0.05 14.19
N VAL A 182 -8.80 -0.90 13.48
CA VAL A 182 -9.33 -2.17 14.00
C VAL A 182 -8.84 -3.31 13.09
N ALA A 183 -8.08 -4.26 13.64
CA ALA A 183 -7.84 -5.54 12.98
C ALA A 183 -8.96 -6.51 13.42
N CYS A 184 -9.89 -6.77 12.51
CA CYS A 184 -11.03 -7.66 12.72
C CYS A 184 -10.77 -8.98 11.99
N THR A 185 -10.21 -9.93 12.72
CA THR A 185 -9.80 -11.23 12.19
C THR A 185 -9.62 -12.24 13.33
N THR A 186 -9.35 -13.50 13.03
CA THR A 186 -8.99 -14.47 14.06
C THR A 186 -7.66 -14.12 14.74
N LYS A 187 -7.55 -14.40 16.03
CA LYS A 187 -6.35 -14.14 16.83
C LYS A 187 -5.07 -14.69 16.19
N LYS A 188 -5.15 -15.78 15.44
CA LYS A 188 -4.07 -16.39 14.69
C LYS A 188 -3.43 -15.43 13.68
N TYR A 189 -4.21 -14.48 13.16
CA TYR A 189 -3.81 -13.53 12.11
C TYR A 189 -3.68 -12.10 12.61
N PHE A 190 -3.61 -11.88 13.92
CA PHE A 190 -3.30 -10.56 14.48
C PHE A 190 -1.87 -10.14 14.13
N PRO A 191 -1.61 -8.83 14.02
CA PRO A 191 -0.26 -8.31 13.83
C PRO A 191 0.68 -8.71 14.97
N ASN A 192 1.98 -8.64 14.70
CA ASN A 192 3.01 -8.85 15.73
C ASN A 192 2.81 -7.90 16.91
N GLN A 193 2.92 -8.43 18.15
CA GLN A 193 2.62 -7.69 19.38
C GLN A 193 3.54 -6.47 19.57
N GLU A 194 4.81 -6.58 19.22
CA GLU A 194 5.77 -5.45 19.34
C GLU A 194 5.35 -4.28 18.44
N LEU A 195 4.88 -4.58 17.22
CA LEU A 195 4.38 -3.56 16.30
C LEU A 195 3.05 -2.98 16.81
N VAL A 196 2.17 -3.80 17.38
CA VAL A 196 0.91 -3.33 18.01
C VAL A 196 1.21 -2.34 19.14
N ASP A 197 2.16 -2.67 20.01
CA ASP A 197 2.53 -1.81 21.15
C ASP A 197 3.16 -0.49 20.68
N LEU A 198 4.01 -0.53 19.66
CA LEU A 198 4.55 0.66 19.02
C LEU A 198 3.42 1.52 18.41
N CYS A 199 2.49 0.93 17.67
CA CYS A 199 1.38 1.65 17.06
C CYS A 199 0.40 2.22 18.12
N LYS A 200 0.20 1.54 19.25
CA LYS A 200 -0.55 2.10 20.37
C LYS A 200 0.10 3.38 20.92
N SER A 201 1.42 3.42 21.00
CA SER A 201 2.13 4.64 21.42
C SER A 201 1.95 5.80 20.43
N TYR A 202 1.97 5.51 19.13
CA TYR A 202 1.64 6.51 18.10
C TYR A 202 0.19 7.00 18.21
N ALA A 203 -0.74 6.06 18.42
CA ALA A 203 -2.17 6.38 18.55
C ALA A 203 -2.45 7.24 19.79
N GLU A 204 -1.81 6.96 20.92
CA GLU A 204 -1.90 7.78 22.12
C GLU A 204 -1.46 9.22 21.85
N ALA A 205 -0.34 9.40 21.15
CA ALA A 205 0.19 10.73 20.82
C ALA A 205 -0.68 11.49 19.81
N SER A 206 -1.32 10.81 18.87
CA SER A 206 -2.13 11.41 17.80
C SER A 206 -3.62 11.58 18.14
N GLY A 207 -4.11 10.90 19.18
CA GLY A 207 -5.51 10.81 19.54
C GLY A 207 -6.30 9.73 18.78
N GLY A 208 -5.62 8.74 18.22
CA GLY A 208 -6.22 7.56 17.59
C GLY A 208 -6.34 6.37 18.55
N SER A 209 -6.54 5.18 17.98
CA SER A 209 -6.54 3.91 18.72
C SER A 209 -6.18 2.72 17.84
N VAL A 210 -5.72 1.63 18.48
CA VAL A 210 -5.50 0.32 17.87
C VAL A 210 -6.29 -0.73 18.63
N THR A 211 -7.17 -1.43 17.94
CA THR A 211 -8.03 -2.49 18.49
C THR A 211 -7.84 -3.78 17.70
N LEU A 212 -7.75 -4.91 18.38
CA LEU A 212 -7.74 -6.24 17.80
C LEU A 212 -8.99 -6.98 18.27
N THR A 213 -9.75 -7.56 17.35
CA THR A 213 -10.99 -8.27 17.70
C THR A 213 -11.28 -9.44 16.76
N GLU A 214 -11.86 -10.49 17.29
CA GLU A 214 -12.41 -11.61 16.52
C GLU A 214 -13.92 -11.43 16.24
N ASP A 215 -14.57 -10.47 16.89
CA ASP A 215 -16.00 -10.21 16.76
C ASP A 215 -16.26 -9.23 15.61
N VAL A 216 -16.82 -9.76 14.52
CA VAL A 216 -17.14 -9.01 13.30
C VAL A 216 -18.19 -7.93 13.56
N GLU A 217 -19.23 -8.23 14.36
CA GLU A 217 -20.33 -7.29 14.61
C GLU A 217 -19.82 -6.05 15.36
N SER A 218 -19.15 -6.23 16.48
CA SER A 218 -18.61 -5.12 17.26
C SER A 218 -17.46 -4.41 16.54
N GLY A 219 -16.62 -5.17 15.84
CA GLY A 219 -15.47 -4.64 15.10
C GLY A 219 -15.88 -3.69 13.99
N THR A 220 -16.86 -4.07 13.17
CA THR A 220 -17.28 -3.32 11.99
C THR A 220 -18.36 -2.27 12.26
N LYS A 221 -18.98 -2.30 13.45
CA LYS A 221 -20.05 -1.35 13.81
C LYS A 221 -19.58 0.10 13.71
N ASN A 222 -20.33 0.89 12.94
CA ASN A 222 -20.07 2.32 12.71
C ASN A 222 -18.64 2.59 12.17
N ALA A 223 -18.09 1.69 11.38
CA ALA A 223 -16.83 1.93 10.69
C ALA A 223 -17.04 2.92 9.55
N ASP A 224 -16.06 3.79 9.33
CA ASP A 224 -16.04 4.69 8.17
C ASP A 224 -15.44 4.00 6.95
N VAL A 225 -14.46 3.12 7.18
CA VAL A 225 -13.76 2.38 6.11
C VAL A 225 -13.70 0.91 6.45
N ILE A 226 -14.16 0.06 5.54
CA ILE A 226 -13.93 -1.39 5.56
C ILE A 226 -12.85 -1.68 4.52
N TYR A 227 -11.77 -2.30 4.96
CA TYR A 227 -10.61 -2.66 4.13
C TYR A 227 -10.36 -4.16 4.16
N THR A 228 -10.06 -4.76 3.02
CA THR A 228 -9.58 -6.14 2.97
C THR A 228 -8.49 -6.32 1.91
N ASP A 229 -7.87 -7.48 1.91
CA ASP A 229 -6.87 -7.92 0.95
C ASP A 229 -7.07 -9.41 0.67
N VAL A 230 -6.42 -9.91 -0.38
CA VAL A 230 -6.45 -11.35 -0.72
C VAL A 230 -6.04 -12.21 0.48
N TRP A 231 -6.72 -13.34 0.66
CA TRP A 231 -6.44 -14.25 1.76
C TRP A 231 -5.12 -15.00 1.63
N VAL A 232 -4.65 -15.19 0.40
CA VAL A 232 -3.37 -15.82 0.10
C VAL A 232 -2.55 -14.88 -0.76
N SER A 233 -1.40 -14.48 -0.26
CA SER A 233 -0.52 -13.54 -0.95
C SER A 233 0.27 -14.19 -2.08
N MET A 234 0.72 -13.39 -3.03
CA MET A 234 1.57 -13.84 -4.13
C MET A 234 2.87 -14.48 -3.59
N GLY A 235 3.12 -15.72 -3.98
CA GLY A 235 4.32 -16.48 -3.57
C GLY A 235 4.13 -17.34 -2.33
N GLU A 236 2.96 -17.36 -1.70
CA GLU A 236 2.63 -18.35 -0.68
C GLU A 236 2.34 -19.71 -1.34
N PRO A 237 2.64 -20.84 -0.65
CA PRO A 237 2.42 -22.19 -1.20
C PRO A 237 0.92 -22.54 -1.28
N ASP A 238 0.57 -23.41 -2.22
CA ASP A 238 -0.82 -23.82 -2.47
C ASP A 238 -1.51 -24.48 -1.27
N GLU A 239 -0.73 -25.08 -0.37
CA GLU A 239 -1.23 -25.79 0.80
C GLU A 239 -1.93 -24.87 1.81
N VAL A 240 -1.62 -23.57 1.79
CA VAL A 240 -2.22 -22.62 2.75
C VAL A 240 -3.66 -22.23 2.40
N TRP A 241 -4.12 -22.47 1.16
CA TRP A 241 -5.45 -22.03 0.70
C TRP A 241 -6.59 -22.57 1.56
N GLU A 242 -6.59 -23.87 1.83
CA GLU A 242 -7.67 -24.53 2.59
C GLU A 242 -7.80 -23.94 4.01
N GLU A 243 -6.66 -23.79 4.69
CA GLU A 243 -6.61 -23.20 6.03
C GLU A 243 -7.08 -21.74 6.03
N ARG A 244 -6.58 -20.93 5.07
CA ARG A 244 -6.97 -19.52 4.97
C ARG A 244 -8.45 -19.34 4.66
N ILE A 245 -8.99 -20.09 3.72
CA ILE A 245 -10.41 -20.08 3.40
C ILE A 245 -11.24 -20.43 4.65
N LYS A 246 -10.87 -21.49 5.35
CA LYS A 246 -11.58 -21.92 6.56
C LYS A 246 -11.55 -20.84 7.65
N ASP A 247 -10.37 -20.29 7.91
CA ASP A 247 -10.18 -19.36 9.02
C ASP A 247 -10.73 -17.95 8.69
N LEU A 248 -10.72 -17.52 7.43
CA LEU A 248 -11.08 -16.16 7.03
C LEU A 248 -12.49 -16.03 6.45
N THR A 249 -13.17 -17.10 6.09
CA THR A 249 -14.57 -17.04 5.63
C THR A 249 -15.49 -16.25 6.57
N PRO A 250 -15.40 -16.34 7.91
CA PRO A 250 -16.20 -15.51 8.81
C PRO A 250 -15.92 -14.01 8.71
N TYR A 251 -14.76 -13.64 8.15
CA TYR A 251 -14.28 -12.26 7.99
C TYR A 251 -14.39 -11.74 6.57
N LYS A 252 -15.13 -12.44 5.69
CA LYS A 252 -15.45 -11.97 4.35
C LYS A 252 -16.23 -10.67 4.41
N VAL A 253 -15.87 -9.71 3.56
CA VAL A 253 -16.61 -8.45 3.43
C VAL A 253 -17.86 -8.70 2.57
N THR A 254 -19.01 -8.57 3.20
CA THR A 254 -20.34 -8.79 2.61
C THR A 254 -21.20 -7.54 2.75
N SER A 255 -22.35 -7.51 2.07
CA SER A 255 -23.34 -6.44 2.24
C SER A 255 -23.81 -6.28 3.69
N ALA A 256 -23.85 -7.38 4.47
CA ALA A 256 -24.16 -7.31 5.90
C ALA A 256 -23.09 -6.56 6.70
N VAL A 257 -21.81 -6.78 6.40
CA VAL A 257 -20.69 -6.03 6.98
C VAL A 257 -20.78 -4.56 6.65
N MET A 258 -21.01 -4.21 5.37
CA MET A 258 -21.15 -2.81 4.94
C MET A 258 -22.37 -2.14 5.58
N LYS A 259 -23.48 -2.85 5.72
CA LYS A 259 -24.66 -2.33 6.42
C LYS A 259 -24.39 -2.07 7.91
N ASN A 260 -23.62 -2.92 8.58
CA ASN A 260 -23.25 -2.73 9.98
C ASN A 260 -22.28 -1.54 10.16
N ALA A 261 -21.39 -1.33 9.20
CA ALA A 261 -20.53 -0.14 9.14
C ALA A 261 -21.36 1.15 8.94
N GLY A 262 -22.33 1.12 8.04
CA GLY A 262 -23.26 2.21 7.79
C GLY A 262 -23.26 2.68 6.33
N GLU A 263 -24.27 3.48 5.97
CA GLU A 263 -24.48 3.94 4.60
C GLU A 263 -23.37 4.85 4.05
N LYS A 264 -22.65 5.54 4.95
CA LYS A 264 -21.53 6.43 4.59
C LYS A 264 -20.18 5.72 4.54
N ALA A 265 -20.13 4.46 4.96
CA ALA A 265 -18.89 3.70 4.95
C ALA A 265 -18.44 3.45 3.52
N ILE A 266 -17.11 3.49 3.30
CA ILE A 266 -16.50 3.10 2.02
C ILE A 266 -15.78 1.77 2.14
N PHE A 267 -15.71 1.06 1.01
CA PHE A 267 -14.93 -0.15 0.84
C PHE A 267 -13.66 0.14 0.06
N LEU A 268 -12.51 -0.32 0.58
CA LEU A 268 -11.19 -0.23 -0.04
C LEU A 268 -10.52 -1.60 -0.14
N HIS A 269 -9.67 -1.74 -1.15
CA HIS A 269 -8.91 -2.95 -1.43
C HIS A 269 -7.71 -2.63 -2.32
N CYS A 270 -6.52 -3.02 -1.93
CA CYS A 270 -5.28 -2.70 -2.69
C CYS A 270 -5.20 -3.35 -4.09
N LEU A 271 -6.09 -4.27 -4.40
CA LEU A 271 -6.13 -5.06 -5.63
C LEU A 271 -4.84 -5.91 -5.88
N PRO A 272 -4.95 -7.08 -6.53
CA PRO A 272 -6.16 -7.69 -7.12
C PRO A 272 -7.13 -8.22 -6.06
N ALA A 273 -8.42 -8.37 -6.41
CA ALA A 273 -9.45 -8.92 -5.55
C ALA A 273 -10.07 -10.19 -6.16
N PHE A 274 -10.42 -11.16 -5.30
CA PHE A 274 -11.15 -12.36 -5.71
C PHE A 274 -12.63 -12.22 -5.34
N HIS A 275 -13.32 -11.32 -6.02
CA HIS A 275 -14.75 -11.04 -5.84
C HIS A 275 -15.65 -11.83 -6.81
N ASP A 276 -15.05 -12.45 -7.84
CA ASP A 276 -15.75 -13.27 -8.85
C ASP A 276 -14.84 -14.39 -9.39
N LEU A 277 -15.33 -15.15 -10.38
CA LEU A 277 -14.62 -16.26 -11.01
C LEU A 277 -14.01 -15.92 -12.39
N LYS A 278 -13.89 -14.63 -12.73
CA LYS A 278 -13.38 -14.23 -14.06
C LYS A 278 -11.87 -14.34 -14.20
N THR A 279 -11.13 -14.42 -13.10
CA THR A 279 -9.68 -14.65 -13.15
C THR A 279 -9.36 -16.15 -13.19
N LYS A 280 -8.19 -16.51 -13.77
CA LYS A 280 -7.73 -17.91 -13.83
C LYS A 280 -7.68 -18.53 -12.41
N ILE A 281 -7.02 -17.86 -11.47
CA ILE A 281 -6.88 -18.34 -10.09
C ILE A 281 -8.24 -18.36 -9.37
N GLY A 282 -9.07 -17.32 -9.53
CA GLY A 282 -10.40 -17.27 -8.96
C GLY A 282 -11.27 -18.44 -9.42
N LYS A 283 -11.23 -18.77 -10.71
CA LYS A 283 -11.95 -19.93 -11.25
C LYS A 283 -11.42 -21.25 -10.69
N GLU A 284 -10.09 -21.44 -10.70
CA GLU A 284 -9.46 -22.66 -10.20
C GLU A 284 -9.76 -22.91 -8.71
N MET A 285 -9.62 -21.88 -7.88
CA MET A 285 -9.90 -21.97 -6.44
C MET A 285 -11.42 -22.06 -6.16
N GLY A 286 -12.24 -21.37 -6.95
CA GLY A 286 -13.69 -21.48 -6.88
C GLY A 286 -14.19 -22.89 -7.16
N GLU A 287 -13.67 -23.54 -8.20
CA GLU A 287 -13.98 -24.96 -8.53
C GLU A 287 -13.47 -25.90 -7.43
N ARG A 288 -12.24 -25.70 -6.93
CA ARG A 288 -11.61 -26.56 -5.92
C ARG A 288 -12.31 -26.50 -4.57
N PHE A 289 -12.76 -25.31 -4.14
CA PHE A 289 -13.33 -25.08 -2.82
C PHE A 289 -14.83 -24.76 -2.84
N ASN A 290 -15.48 -24.85 -4.01
CA ASN A 290 -16.90 -24.54 -4.21
C ASN A 290 -17.27 -23.13 -3.72
N LEU A 291 -16.50 -22.11 -4.19
CA LEU A 291 -16.66 -20.69 -3.85
C LEU A 291 -17.01 -19.89 -5.10
N THR A 292 -17.75 -18.81 -4.91
CA THR A 292 -18.04 -17.82 -5.96
C THR A 292 -17.21 -16.53 -5.82
N ASP A 293 -16.69 -16.31 -4.63
CA ASP A 293 -15.89 -15.16 -4.20
C ASP A 293 -15.06 -15.56 -2.96
N MET A 294 -14.13 -14.72 -2.55
CA MET A 294 -13.28 -14.97 -1.38
C MET A 294 -13.37 -13.84 -0.35
N GLU A 295 -12.43 -12.92 -0.33
CA GLU A 295 -12.32 -11.88 0.71
C GLU A 295 -13.42 -10.83 0.66
N VAL A 296 -14.10 -10.68 -0.49
CA VAL A 296 -15.19 -9.74 -0.70
C VAL A 296 -16.18 -10.28 -1.71
N THR A 297 -17.48 -10.03 -1.52
CA THR A 297 -18.52 -10.37 -2.49
C THR A 297 -18.51 -9.40 -3.67
N ASP A 298 -18.93 -9.89 -4.85
CA ASP A 298 -19.06 -9.06 -6.06
C ASP A 298 -20.02 -7.88 -5.85
N GLU A 299 -21.11 -8.11 -5.10
CA GLU A 299 -22.08 -7.08 -4.74
C GLU A 299 -21.44 -5.88 -4.01
N VAL A 300 -20.53 -6.12 -3.07
CA VAL A 300 -19.81 -5.06 -2.36
C VAL A 300 -18.77 -4.41 -3.26
N PHE A 301 -18.02 -5.23 -3.99
CA PHE A 301 -16.94 -4.75 -4.86
C PHE A 301 -17.45 -3.81 -5.96
N GLU A 302 -18.60 -4.09 -6.53
CA GLU A 302 -19.23 -3.29 -7.59
C GLU A 302 -20.24 -2.23 -7.06
N SER A 303 -20.36 -2.10 -5.73
CA SER A 303 -21.29 -1.15 -5.12
C SER A 303 -20.82 0.30 -5.21
N ALA A 304 -21.74 1.23 -4.98
CA ALA A 304 -21.42 2.67 -4.87
C ALA A 304 -20.53 3.03 -3.66
N GLN A 305 -20.42 2.13 -2.67
CA GLN A 305 -19.53 2.31 -1.53
C GLN A 305 -18.07 1.89 -1.85
N SER A 306 -17.83 1.22 -2.98
CA SER A 306 -16.50 0.78 -3.38
C SER A 306 -15.72 1.91 -4.05
N HIS A 307 -14.56 2.24 -3.50
CA HIS A 307 -13.63 3.24 -4.03
C HIS A 307 -12.27 2.65 -4.44
N VAL A 308 -12.23 1.37 -4.75
CA VAL A 308 -11.00 0.63 -5.07
C VAL A 308 -10.29 1.15 -6.31
N PHE A 309 -11.00 1.71 -7.28
CA PHE A 309 -10.39 2.26 -8.50
C PHE A 309 -9.87 3.68 -8.30
N ASP A 310 -10.54 4.49 -7.48
CA ASP A 310 -10.01 5.78 -7.04
C ASP A 310 -8.73 5.59 -6.23
N GLU A 311 -8.71 4.62 -5.33
CA GLU A 311 -7.56 4.19 -4.55
C GLU A 311 -6.40 3.74 -5.46
N ALA A 312 -6.68 2.92 -6.47
CA ALA A 312 -5.68 2.48 -7.44
C ALA A 312 -5.12 3.64 -8.28
N GLU A 313 -5.94 4.59 -8.72
CA GLU A 313 -5.50 5.83 -9.40
C GLU A 313 -4.57 6.64 -8.49
N ASN A 314 -4.93 6.79 -7.23
CA ASN A 314 -4.18 7.59 -6.27
C ASN A 314 -2.76 7.05 -6.01
N ARG A 315 -2.49 5.77 -6.30
CA ARG A 315 -1.13 5.21 -6.27
C ARG A 315 -0.16 5.99 -7.15
N MET A 316 -0.56 6.34 -8.36
CA MET A 316 0.26 7.12 -9.29
C MET A 316 0.54 8.53 -8.74
N HIS A 317 -0.46 9.20 -8.20
CA HIS A 317 -0.33 10.57 -7.68
C HIS A 317 0.53 10.65 -6.43
N THR A 318 0.37 9.70 -5.51
CA THR A 318 1.16 9.66 -4.27
C THR A 318 2.59 9.21 -4.51
N ILE A 319 2.84 8.28 -5.41
CA ILE A 319 4.19 7.88 -5.84
C ILE A 319 4.90 9.08 -6.48
N LYS A 320 4.23 9.84 -7.35
CA LYS A 320 4.78 11.07 -7.92
C LYS A 320 5.18 12.07 -6.84
N ALA A 321 4.35 12.27 -5.83
CA ALA A 321 4.65 13.16 -4.72
C ALA A 321 5.87 12.70 -3.90
N VAL A 322 5.99 11.39 -3.63
CA VAL A 322 7.17 10.83 -2.96
C VAL A 322 8.43 11.08 -3.77
N MET A 323 8.40 10.87 -5.09
CA MET A 323 9.52 11.14 -5.98
C MET A 323 9.91 12.62 -5.94
N VAL A 324 8.95 13.53 -6.08
CA VAL A 324 9.19 14.99 -6.02
C VAL A 324 9.79 15.39 -4.68
N ALA A 325 9.22 14.95 -3.57
CA ALA A 325 9.68 15.32 -2.24
C ALA A 325 11.11 14.81 -1.95
N THR A 326 11.45 13.59 -2.40
CA THR A 326 12.73 12.96 -2.08
C THR A 326 13.84 13.29 -3.09
N LEU A 327 13.51 13.58 -4.33
CA LEU A 327 14.48 14.10 -5.31
C LEU A 327 14.82 15.58 -5.05
N GLY A 328 13.95 16.30 -4.36
CA GLY A 328 14.09 17.70 -3.99
C GLY A 328 13.53 18.65 -5.04
N GLU A 329 13.41 19.93 -4.67
CA GLU A 329 12.86 20.94 -5.55
C GLU A 329 13.60 20.97 -6.91
N PRO A 330 12.85 21.14 -8.02
CA PRO A 330 13.45 21.29 -9.33
C PRO A 330 14.42 22.47 -9.33
N GLU A 331 15.60 22.28 -9.91
CA GLU A 331 16.49 23.43 -10.17
C GLU A 331 15.75 24.38 -11.11
N THR A 332 15.34 25.52 -10.61
CA THR A 332 14.85 26.63 -11.47
C THR A 332 15.99 27.07 -12.36
N LYS A 333 15.92 26.72 -13.66
CA LYS A 333 16.81 27.26 -14.68
C LYS A 333 16.40 28.67 -15.04
#